data_c8a9649c269435dfece87555af1e6a2d
#
_entry.id   c8a9649c269435dfece87555af1e6a2d
#
_cell.length_a   1.000
_cell.length_b   1.000
_cell.length_c   1.000
_cell.angle_alpha   90.00
_cell.angle_beta   90.00
_cell.angle_gamma   90.00
#
_symmetry.space_group_name_H-M   'P 1'
#
loop_
_entity.id
_entity.type
_entity.pdbx_description
1 polymer ?
#
loop_
_entity_poly.entity_id
_entity_poly.type
_entity_poly.pdbx_seq_one_letter_code
_entity_poly.pdbx_strand_id
1 'polypeptide(L)'
;MAFKDTGKAPVEQEVAIHRIRITLTSRNVKSLEKVCADLIRGAKEKNLKVKGPVRMPTKTLRITTRKTPCGEGSKTWDRFQMRIHKRLIDLHSPSEIVKQITSISIEPGVEVEKPFCDCSCAECEGLVTGW
;
A
#
# COMPACT_ATOMS: atom_id res chain seq x y z
N MET A 1 19.37 37.49 -31.93
CA MET A 1 19.13 37.36 -31.33
C MET A 1 18.81 36.40 -30.68
N ALA A 2 18.90 36.12 -30.23
CA ALA A 2 18.74 35.33 -29.52
C ALA A 2 17.88 34.66 -28.92
N PHE A 3 17.67 34.25 -28.82
CA PHE A 3 16.99 33.63 -28.22
C PHE A 3 16.84 32.82 -27.46
N LYS A 4 16.74 32.67 -27.01
CA LYS A 4 16.57 32.10 -26.22
C LYS A 4 15.99 31.39 -25.71
N ASP A 5 15.91 30.94 -25.45
CA ASP A 5 15.42 30.26 -24.89
C ASP A 5 15.22 29.71 -24.17
N THR A 6 15.18 29.70 -23.91
CA THR A 6 15.08 29.24 -23.20
C THR A 6 14.67 28.58 -22.56
N GLY A 7 14.53 28.34 -22.38
CA GLY A 7 14.16 27.83 -21.64
C GLY A 7 13.77 27.12 -21.06
N LYS A 8 13.63 26.97 -20.79
CA LYS A 8 13.33 26.41 -20.11
C LYS A 8 13.02 25.64 -19.60
N ALA A 9 13.16 25.47 -19.61
CA ALA A 9 13.01 24.74 -19.23
C ALA A 9 12.77 24.36 -18.23
N PRO A 10 12.50 24.15 -17.92
CA PRO A 10 12.31 23.80 -16.96
C PRO A 10 12.12 22.94 -16.27
N VAL A 11 12.12 22.98 -16.29
CA VAL A 11 11.76 22.42 -15.79
C VAL A 11 11.98 21.45 -15.33
N GLU A 12 12.29 21.33 -15.30
CA GLU A 12 12.65 20.61 -14.96
C GLU A 12 12.50 20.11 -13.94
N GLN A 13 11.98 20.13 -13.68
CA GLN A 13 11.57 19.47 -12.73
C GLN A 13 12.04 18.23 -12.73
N GLU A 14 13.04 18.03 -12.45
CA GLU A 14 13.52 16.88 -12.07
C GLU A 14 12.71 16.29 -11.06
N VAL A 15 11.71 15.71 -11.49
CA VAL A 15 10.93 14.88 -10.63
C VAL A 15 11.79 13.69 -10.32
N ALA A 16 12.34 13.68 -9.17
CA ALA A 16 13.15 12.58 -8.72
C ALA A 16 12.28 11.32 -8.69
N ILE A 17 12.66 10.32 -9.45
CA ILE A 17 11.98 9.04 -9.46
C ILE A 17 12.39 8.29 -8.20
N HIS A 18 11.42 8.07 -7.33
CA HIS A 18 11.65 7.36 -6.08
C HIS A 18 11.14 5.94 -6.18
N ARG A 19 11.82 5.06 -5.49
CA ARG A 19 11.33 3.71 -5.32
C ARG A 19 10.35 3.70 -4.16
N ILE A 20 9.09 3.46 -4.46
CA ILE A 20 8.02 3.51 -3.48
C ILE A 20 7.44 2.12 -3.30
N ARG A 21 7.31 1.70 -2.06
CA ARG A 21 6.72 0.42 -1.71
C ARG A 21 5.36 0.63 -1.08
N ILE A 22 4.34 0.09 -1.73
CA ILE A 22 2.96 0.14 -1.23
C ILE A 22 2.65 -1.19 -0.58
N THR A 23 2.18 -1.13 0.67
CA THR A 23 1.76 -2.31 1.42
C THR A 23 0.25 -2.32 1.51
N LEU A 24 -0.36 -3.41 1.07
CA LEU A 24 -1.80 -3.60 1.11
C LEU A 24 -2.13 -4.72 2.07
N THR A 25 -3.05 -4.47 2.98
CA THR A 25 -3.45 -5.44 4.01
C THR A 25 -4.97 -5.60 3.99
N SER A 26 -5.45 -6.83 4.03
CA SER A 26 -6.87 -7.11 4.08
C SER A 26 -7.16 -8.50 4.64
N ARG A 27 -8.38 -8.67 5.13
CA ARG A 27 -8.87 -9.99 5.52
C ARG A 27 -9.41 -10.78 4.32
N ASN A 28 -9.87 -10.07 3.30
CA ASN A 28 -10.48 -10.68 2.12
C ASN A 28 -9.48 -10.71 0.97
N VAL A 29 -9.13 -11.91 0.55
CA VAL A 29 -8.17 -12.11 -0.54
C VAL A 29 -8.70 -11.57 -1.87
N LYS A 30 -9.99 -11.75 -2.15
CA LYS A 30 -10.59 -11.32 -3.41
C LYS A 30 -10.50 -9.82 -3.60
N SER A 31 -10.89 -9.07 -2.57
CA SER A 31 -10.82 -7.60 -2.59
C SER A 31 -9.38 -7.13 -2.70
N LEU A 32 -8.48 -7.80 -1.99
CA LEU A 32 -7.06 -7.46 -2.01
C LEU A 32 -6.45 -7.65 -3.40
N GLU A 33 -6.73 -8.78 -4.05
CA GLU A 33 -6.22 -9.05 -5.39
C GLU A 33 -6.80 -8.10 -6.43
N LYS A 34 -8.06 -7.74 -6.29
CA LYS A 34 -8.72 -6.78 -7.17
C LYS A 34 -8.04 -5.41 -7.07
N VAL A 35 -7.80 -4.92 -5.87
CA VAL A 35 -7.11 -3.65 -5.65
C VAL A 35 -5.68 -3.70 -6.20
N CYS A 36 -4.98 -4.80 -6.00
CA CYS A 36 -3.63 -4.97 -6.55
C CYS A 36 -3.64 -4.90 -8.08
N ALA A 37 -4.59 -5.56 -8.72
CA ALA A 37 -4.72 -5.55 -10.18
C ALA A 37 -5.04 -4.15 -10.70
N ASP A 38 -5.92 -3.43 -10.02
CA ASP A 38 -6.29 -2.06 -10.40
C ASP A 38 -5.11 -1.10 -10.26
N LEU A 39 -4.33 -1.24 -9.19
CA LEU A 39 -3.13 -0.43 -8.98
C LEU A 39 -2.08 -0.68 -10.06
N ILE A 40 -1.86 -1.94 -10.39
CA ILE A 40 -0.90 -2.31 -11.44
C ILE A 40 -1.36 -1.79 -12.80
N ARG A 41 -2.65 -1.89 -13.08
CA ARG A 41 -3.23 -1.37 -14.33
C ARG A 41 -3.03 0.15 -14.43
N GLY A 42 -3.38 0.87 -13.38
CA GLY A 42 -3.19 2.32 -13.33
C GLY A 42 -1.73 2.74 -13.48
N ALA A 43 -0.82 1.98 -12.90
CA ALA A 43 0.60 2.25 -13.03
C ALA A 43 1.09 1.99 -14.46
N LYS A 44 0.60 0.94 -15.11
CA LYS A 44 0.95 0.63 -16.50
C LYS A 44 0.42 1.68 -17.48
N GLU A 45 -0.77 2.21 -17.23
CA GLU A 45 -1.35 3.28 -18.03
C GLU A 45 -0.47 4.53 -18.04
N LYS A 46 0.20 4.78 -16.93
CA LYS A 46 1.11 5.91 -16.78
C LYS A 46 2.56 5.56 -17.13
N ASN A 47 2.78 4.39 -17.70
CA ASN A 47 4.11 3.91 -18.12
C ASN A 47 5.13 3.89 -16.99
N LEU A 48 4.69 3.54 -15.81
CA LEU A 48 5.55 3.41 -14.65
C LEU A 48 6.14 2.01 -14.56
N LYS A 49 7.35 1.93 -14.06
CA LYS A 49 7.99 0.64 -13.81
C LYS A 49 7.42 0.05 -12.54
N VAL A 50 6.73 -1.07 -12.68
CA VAL A 50 6.08 -1.75 -11.56
C VAL A 50 6.71 -3.11 -11.36
N LYS A 51 7.06 -3.39 -10.13
CA LYS A 51 7.45 -4.73 -9.76
C LYS A 51 6.23 -5.44 -9.23
N GLY A 52 5.94 -6.62 -9.74
CA GLY A 52 4.73 -7.36 -9.44
C GLY A 52 4.47 -7.58 -7.95
N PRO A 53 3.20 -7.85 -7.59
CA PRO A 53 2.84 -7.99 -6.18
C PRO A 53 3.55 -9.18 -5.55
N VAL A 54 4.20 -8.93 -4.44
CA VAL A 54 4.86 -9.97 -3.63
C VAL A 54 3.87 -10.40 -2.57
N ARG A 55 3.61 -11.69 -2.49
CA ARG A 55 2.71 -12.26 -1.47
C ARG A 55 3.50 -12.50 -0.20
N MET A 56 3.10 -11.85 0.87
CA MET A 56 3.68 -12.07 2.18
C MET A 56 2.98 -13.24 2.88
N PRO A 57 3.64 -13.92 3.82
CA PRO A 57 3.00 -14.98 4.57
C PRO A 57 1.74 -14.49 5.29
N THR A 58 0.68 -15.30 5.24
CA THR A 58 -0.57 -14.97 5.91
C THR A 58 -0.40 -15.07 7.41
N LYS A 59 -0.73 -13.98 8.12
CA LYS A 59 -0.72 -13.99 9.57
C LYS A 59 -2.08 -14.41 10.08
N THR A 60 -2.08 -15.32 11.01
CA THR A 60 -3.31 -15.82 11.64
C THR A 60 -3.36 -15.35 13.07
N LEU A 61 -4.39 -14.57 13.39
CA LEU A 61 -4.67 -14.16 14.76
C LEU A 61 -5.64 -15.17 15.35
N ARG A 62 -5.27 -15.78 16.46
CA ARG A 62 -6.08 -16.78 17.14
C ARG A 62 -6.38 -16.35 18.56
N ILE A 63 -7.65 -16.41 18.93
CA ILE A 63 -8.09 -16.15 20.28
C ILE A 63 -8.92 -17.36 20.72
N THR A 64 -8.52 -17.99 21.79
CA THR A 64 -9.23 -19.11 22.36
C THR A 64 -9.87 -18.68 23.65
N THR A 65 -11.18 -18.77 23.74
CA THR A 65 -11.94 -18.38 24.92
C THR A 65 -12.89 -19.50 25.32
N ARG A 66 -13.24 -19.50 26.61
CA ARG A 66 -14.24 -20.41 27.12
C ARG A 66 -15.61 -19.98 26.60
N LYS A 67 -16.45 -20.91 26.20
CA LYS A 67 -17.80 -20.59 25.70
C LYS A 67 -18.74 -20.11 26.81
N THR A 68 -18.58 -20.64 28.00
CA THR A 68 -19.43 -20.27 29.12
C THR A 68 -18.78 -19.18 29.98
N PRO A 69 -19.51 -18.14 30.37
CA PRO A 69 -18.94 -17.07 31.19
C PRO A 69 -18.61 -17.53 32.61
N CYS A 70 -19.32 -18.53 33.13
CA CYS A 70 -19.11 -19.07 34.50
C CYS A 70 -18.19 -20.29 34.55
N GLY A 71 -17.79 -20.82 33.41
CA GLY A 71 -16.92 -22.00 33.37
C GLY A 71 -17.58 -23.30 33.73
N GLU A 72 -18.90 -23.31 33.95
CA GLU A 72 -19.65 -24.49 34.33
C GLU A 72 -20.00 -25.37 33.10
N GLY A 73 -20.13 -26.64 33.28
CA GLY A 73 -20.49 -27.60 32.24
C GLY A 73 -19.28 -28.17 31.51
N SER A 74 -19.53 -28.75 30.34
CA SER A 74 -18.50 -29.33 29.50
C SER A 74 -17.45 -28.33 29.13
N LYS A 75 -16.19 -28.74 29.07
CA LYS A 75 -15.07 -27.86 28.75
C LYS A 75 -15.05 -27.58 27.26
N THR A 76 -15.89 -26.66 26.83
CA THR A 76 -15.98 -26.22 25.43
C THR A 76 -15.28 -24.90 25.24
N TRP A 77 -14.53 -24.77 24.14
CA TRP A 77 -13.73 -23.61 23.83
C TRP A 77 -14.11 -23.02 22.49
N ASP A 78 -14.22 -21.70 22.44
CA ASP A 78 -14.38 -20.99 21.19
C ASP A 78 -13.02 -20.61 20.67
N ARG A 79 -12.81 -20.92 19.40
CA ARG A 79 -11.55 -20.61 18.73
C ARG A 79 -11.83 -19.60 17.64
N PHE A 80 -11.56 -18.36 17.94
CA PHE A 80 -11.68 -17.28 16.95
C PHE A 80 -10.39 -17.16 16.17
N GLN A 81 -10.53 -17.07 14.87
CA GLN A 81 -9.39 -16.98 13.98
C GLN A 81 -9.64 -15.92 12.93
N MET A 82 -8.67 -15.06 12.73
CA MET A 82 -8.70 -14.05 11.68
C MET A 82 -7.41 -14.15 10.88
N ARG A 83 -7.55 -14.29 9.58
CA ARG A 83 -6.41 -14.35 8.67
C ARG A 83 -6.19 -12.99 8.04
N ILE A 84 -4.97 -12.50 8.10
CA ILE A 84 -4.58 -11.23 7.53
C ILE A 84 -3.62 -11.50 6.38
N HIS A 85 -4.01 -11.04 5.20
CA HIS A 85 -3.23 -11.19 3.99
C HIS A 85 -2.55 -9.88 3.66
N LYS A 86 -1.30 -9.95 3.21
CA LYS A 86 -0.48 -8.79 2.92
C LYS A 86 0.14 -8.91 1.54
N ARG A 87 0.13 -7.82 0.79
CA ARG A 87 0.75 -7.73 -0.53
C ARG A 87 1.65 -6.52 -0.60
N LEU A 88 2.78 -6.67 -1.25
CA LEU A 88 3.73 -5.58 -1.48
C LEU A 88 3.83 -5.29 -2.97
N ILE A 89 3.74 -4.02 -3.32
CA ILE A 89 3.92 -3.56 -4.70
C ILE A 89 5.00 -2.50 -4.70
N ASP A 90 6.03 -2.70 -5.49
CA ASP A 90 7.10 -1.74 -5.64
C ASP A 90 6.90 -0.95 -6.93
N LEU A 91 6.91 0.38 -6.81
CA LEU A 91 6.74 1.30 -7.93
C LEU A 91 7.93 2.23 -8.02
N HIS A 92 8.35 2.51 -9.24
CA HIS A 92 9.33 3.55 -9.50
C HIS A 92 8.59 4.73 -10.13
N SER A 93 8.27 5.72 -9.33
CA SER A 93 7.52 6.89 -9.79
C SER A 93 7.71 8.10 -8.89
N PRO A 94 7.36 9.29 -9.38
CA PRO A 94 7.26 10.47 -8.53
C PRO A 94 6.17 10.28 -7.48
N SER A 95 6.36 10.88 -6.31
CA SER A 95 5.42 10.76 -5.20
C SER A 95 3.99 11.25 -5.53
N GLU A 96 3.89 12.25 -6.40
CA GLU A 96 2.59 12.81 -6.80
C GLU A 96 1.71 11.80 -7.52
N ILE A 97 2.30 11.03 -8.43
CA ILE A 97 1.58 10.03 -9.21
C ILE A 97 1.07 8.92 -8.31
N VAL A 98 1.87 8.51 -7.33
CA VAL A 98 1.48 7.47 -6.38
C VAL A 98 0.28 7.90 -5.55
N LYS A 99 0.25 9.15 -5.12
CA LYS A 99 -0.90 9.70 -4.39
C LYS A 99 -2.17 9.62 -5.22
N GLN A 100 -2.10 9.93 -6.51
CA GLN A 100 -3.24 9.85 -7.42
C GLN A 100 -3.73 8.41 -7.58
N ILE A 101 -2.81 7.47 -7.78
CA ILE A 101 -3.15 6.07 -7.97
C ILE A 101 -3.80 5.48 -6.71
N THR A 102 -3.23 5.76 -5.54
CA THR A 102 -3.75 5.21 -4.30
C THR A 102 -5.11 5.79 -3.91
N SER A 103 -5.38 7.04 -4.25
CA SER A 103 -6.67 7.66 -3.92
C SER A 103 -7.83 7.11 -4.76
N ILE A 104 -7.55 6.62 -5.96
CA ILE A 104 -8.59 6.16 -6.90
C ILE A 104 -9.05 4.74 -6.62
N SER A 105 -8.15 3.87 -6.17
CA SER A 105 -8.37 2.43 -6.18
C SER A 105 -8.60 1.77 -4.83
N ILE A 106 -8.95 2.53 -3.81
CA ILE A 106 -9.15 1.95 -2.48
C ILE A 106 -10.57 1.41 -2.33
N GLU A 107 -10.70 0.09 -2.21
CA GLU A 107 -11.96 -0.53 -1.83
C GLU A 107 -12.10 -0.57 -0.31
N PRO A 108 -13.33 -0.51 0.22
CA PRO A 108 -13.53 -0.69 1.65
C PRO A 108 -13.09 -2.09 2.09
N GLY A 109 -12.43 -2.18 3.22
CA GLY A 109 -11.89 -3.44 3.72
C GLY A 109 -10.45 -3.71 3.34
N VAL A 110 -9.84 -2.88 2.51
CA VAL A 110 -8.42 -2.95 2.18
C VAL A 110 -7.71 -1.75 2.77
N GLU A 111 -6.74 -2.00 3.61
CA GLU A 111 -5.94 -0.96 4.21
C GLU A 111 -4.66 -0.78 3.40
N VAL A 112 -4.38 0.45 3.05
CA VAL A 112 -3.19 0.81 2.29
C VAL A 112 -2.25 1.57 3.22
N GLU A 113 -1.11 0.96 3.51
CA GLU A 113 -0.09 1.65 4.31
C GLU A 113 0.63 2.65 3.43
N LYS A 114 1.05 3.74 4.05
CA LYS A 114 1.77 4.81 3.35
C LYS A 114 3.00 4.25 2.66
N PRO A 115 3.25 4.70 1.45
CA PRO A 115 4.41 4.22 0.71
C PRO A 115 5.70 4.57 1.44
N PHE A 116 6.53 3.57 1.59
CA PHE A 116 7.87 3.78 2.12
C PHE A 116 8.70 4.38 1.00
N CYS A 117 9.09 5.62 1.17
CA CYS A 117 9.96 6.30 0.24
C CYS A 117 11.41 6.04 0.67
N ASP A 118 12.14 5.33 -0.14
CA ASP A 118 13.55 5.05 0.13
C ASP A 118 14.39 6.26 -0.29
N CYS A 119 14.04 7.39 0.30
CA CYS A 119 14.65 8.66 -0.01
C CYS A 119 15.14 9.28 1.28
N SER A 120 16.33 9.75 1.30
CA SER A 120 16.88 10.54 2.40
C SER A 120 16.43 12.01 2.33
N CYS A 121 15.23 12.24 1.85
CA CYS A 121 14.68 13.59 1.77
C CYS A 121 13.96 13.95 3.06
N ALA A 122 14.25 15.11 3.59
CA ALA A 122 13.62 15.64 4.78
C ALA A 122 12.08 15.80 4.65
N GLU A 123 11.59 15.85 3.43
CA GLU A 123 10.14 15.95 3.18
C GLU A 123 9.37 14.68 3.49
N CYS A 124 10.05 13.55 3.50
CA CYS A 124 9.39 12.29 3.84
C CYS A 124 9.09 12.15 5.32
N GLU A 125 9.82 12.85 6.16
CA GLU A 125 9.61 12.77 7.62
C GLU A 125 8.33 13.44 8.07
N GLY A 126 7.88 14.46 7.35
CA GLY A 126 6.64 15.15 7.69
C GLY A 126 5.37 14.33 7.49
N LEU A 127 5.45 13.28 6.69
CA LEU A 127 4.29 12.44 6.38
C LEU A 127 4.08 11.29 7.37
N VAL A 128 5.11 10.99 8.16
CA VAL A 128 5.04 9.87 9.13
C VAL A 128 4.32 10.27 10.42
N THR A 129 4.30 11.55 10.73
CA THR A 129 3.71 12.04 11.99
C THR A 129 2.25 12.49 11.88
N GLY A 130 1.62 12.29 10.73
CA GLY A 130 0.23 12.66 10.53
C GLY A 130 -0.75 11.63 11.07
N TRP A 131 -0.88 11.58 12.37
CA TRP A 131 -1.94 10.85 13.06
C TRP A 131 -2.97 11.81 13.56
#